data_528ce51bb4f3eefec5a0581bf394a6cf
#
_entry.id   528ce51bb4f3eefec5a0581bf394a6cf
#
_cell.length_a   1.000
_cell.length_b   1.000
_cell.length_c   1.000
_cell.angle_alpha   90.00
_cell.angle_beta   90.00
_cell.angle_gamma   90.00
#
_symmetry.space_group_name_H-M   'P 1'
#
loop_
_entity.id
_entity.type
_entity.pdbx_description
1 polymer ?
#
loop_
_entity_poly.entity_id
_entity_poly.type
_entity_poly.pdbx_seq_one_letter_code
_entity_poly.pdbx_strand_id
1 'polypeptide(L)'
;MKAWEYKAYCKLHFGVPILRRDSVKYKEMYDTKVKEFPYETKLMFMAEPYSFPVTSMMNVAQHSEFLEMVERHFSQQGFQLTEVRK
;
A
#
# COMPACT_ATOMS: atom_id res chain seq x y z
N MET A 1 -5.26 11.66 10.29
CA MET A 1 -4.86 10.26 10.10
C MET A 1 -3.50 10.03 10.74
N LYS A 2 -3.36 8.96 11.48
CA LYS A 2 -2.10 8.65 12.14
C LYS A 2 -1.08 8.11 11.14
N ALA A 3 0.20 8.18 11.49
CA ALA A 3 1.26 7.74 10.59
C ALA A 3 1.10 6.27 10.16
N TRP A 4 0.73 5.40 11.09
CA TRP A 4 0.55 3.99 10.75
C TRP A 4 -0.64 3.77 9.82
N GLU A 5 -1.69 4.58 9.97
CA GLU A 5 -2.85 4.50 9.09
C GLU A 5 -2.49 4.93 7.68
N TYR A 6 -1.64 5.92 7.57
CA TYR A 6 -1.17 6.40 6.27
C TYR A 6 -0.41 5.32 5.53
N LYS A 7 0.52 4.67 6.22
CA LYS A 7 1.29 3.59 5.60
C LYS A 7 0.38 2.44 5.19
N ALA A 8 -0.54 2.07 6.08
CA ALA A 8 -1.48 1.00 5.79
C ALA A 8 -2.37 1.34 4.60
N TYR A 9 -2.86 2.57 4.56
CA TYR A 9 -3.68 3.06 3.45
C TYR A 9 -2.93 2.94 2.12
N CYS A 10 -1.70 3.41 2.08
CA CYS A 10 -0.91 3.38 0.85
C CYS A 10 -0.65 1.95 0.39
N LYS A 11 -0.30 1.07 1.32
CA LYS A 11 -0.07 -0.33 0.99
C LYS A 11 -1.33 -0.96 0.41
N LEU A 12 -2.48 -0.71 1.04
CA LEU A 12 -3.73 -1.34 0.63
C LEU A 12 -4.25 -0.78 -0.70
N HIS A 13 -4.19 0.52 -0.88
CA HIS A 13 -4.82 1.17 -2.03
C HIS A 13 -3.91 1.29 -3.24
N PHE A 14 -2.61 1.32 -3.04
CA PHE A 14 -1.66 1.49 -4.15
C PHE A 14 -0.75 0.28 -4.35
N GLY A 15 -0.22 -0.26 -3.26
CA GLY A 15 0.71 -1.36 -3.35
C GLY A 15 0.07 -2.67 -3.77
N VAL A 16 -1.02 -3.03 -3.12
CA VAL A 16 -1.72 -4.29 -3.42
C VAL A 16 -2.18 -4.36 -4.87
N PRO A 17 -2.82 -3.31 -5.44
CA PRO A 17 -3.23 -3.38 -6.84
C PRO A 17 -2.08 -3.62 -7.82
N ILE A 18 -0.91 -3.03 -7.55
CA ILE A 18 0.27 -3.24 -8.41
C ILE A 18 0.66 -4.71 -8.38
N LEU A 19 0.76 -5.29 -7.20
CA LEU A 19 1.18 -6.68 -7.06
C LEU A 19 0.14 -7.64 -7.62
N ARG A 20 -1.14 -7.38 -7.41
CA ARG A 20 -2.21 -8.21 -7.95
C ARG A 20 -2.25 -8.14 -9.48
N ARG A 21 -1.92 -7.00 -10.05
CA ARG A 21 -1.85 -6.83 -11.49
C ARG A 21 -0.72 -7.65 -12.09
N ASP A 22 0.42 -7.64 -11.43
CA ASP A 22 1.66 -8.18 -12.00
C ASP A 22 1.99 -9.61 -11.57
N SER A 23 1.34 -10.13 -10.52
CA SER A 23 1.66 -11.46 -10.00
C SER A 23 0.39 -12.24 -9.74
N VAL A 24 0.21 -13.32 -10.50
CA VAL A 24 -0.93 -14.22 -10.32
C VAL A 24 -0.88 -14.87 -8.94
N LYS A 25 0.32 -15.25 -8.50
CA LYS A 25 0.48 -15.86 -7.18
C LYS A 25 0.06 -14.92 -6.07
N TYR A 26 0.46 -13.66 -6.16
CA TYR A 26 0.08 -12.68 -5.16
C TYR A 26 -1.41 -12.46 -5.15
N LYS A 27 -2.00 -12.35 -6.33
CA LYS A 27 -3.44 -12.17 -6.45
C LYS A 27 -4.19 -13.31 -5.79
N GLU A 28 -3.78 -14.54 -6.05
CA GLU A 28 -4.41 -15.71 -5.45
C GLU A 28 -4.27 -15.72 -3.93
N MET A 29 -3.08 -15.42 -3.45
CA MET A 29 -2.84 -15.36 -2.00
C MET A 29 -3.70 -14.29 -1.36
N TYR A 30 -3.71 -13.10 -1.93
CA TYR A 30 -4.46 -11.99 -1.38
C TYR A 30 -5.95 -12.28 -1.41
N ASP A 31 -6.45 -12.75 -2.54
CA ASP A 31 -7.87 -13.02 -2.71
C ASP A 31 -8.36 -14.11 -1.77
N THR A 32 -7.48 -15.07 -1.45
CA THR A 32 -7.84 -16.14 -0.54
C THR A 32 -7.81 -15.71 0.91
N LYS A 33 -6.83 -14.90 1.30
CA LYS A 33 -6.56 -14.61 2.71
C LYS A 33 -7.10 -13.28 3.21
N VAL A 34 -7.22 -12.29 2.33
CA VAL A 34 -7.45 -10.91 2.76
C VAL A 34 -8.67 -10.29 2.13
N LYS A 35 -8.97 -10.65 0.89
CA LYS A 35 -9.98 -9.93 0.09
C LYS A 35 -11.34 -9.82 0.77
N GLU A 36 -11.74 -10.84 1.50
CA GLU A 36 -13.07 -10.86 2.10
C GLU A 36 -13.14 -10.18 3.46
N PHE A 37 -12.01 -9.72 3.97
CA PHE A 37 -12.01 -9.01 5.24
C PHE A 37 -12.70 -7.67 5.12
N PRO A 38 -13.36 -7.18 6.18
CA PRO A 38 -13.86 -5.80 6.21
C PRO A 38 -12.70 -4.83 6.00
N TYR A 39 -13.02 -3.64 5.50
CA TYR A 39 -12.00 -2.65 5.17
C TYR A 39 -11.08 -2.34 6.37
N GLU A 40 -11.68 -2.17 7.56
CA GLU A 40 -10.89 -1.87 8.75
C GLU A 40 -9.91 -2.98 9.08
N THR A 41 -10.33 -4.22 8.91
CA THR A 41 -9.45 -5.37 9.14
C THR A 41 -8.33 -5.40 8.13
N LYS A 42 -8.61 -5.07 6.87
CA LYS A 42 -7.58 -4.98 5.84
C LYS A 42 -6.53 -3.94 6.20
N LEU A 43 -6.96 -2.78 6.67
CA LEU A 43 -6.03 -1.74 7.10
C LEU A 43 -5.15 -2.23 8.25
N MET A 44 -5.75 -2.87 9.23
CA MET A 44 -4.98 -3.41 10.35
C MET A 44 -3.95 -4.43 9.91
N PHE A 45 -4.32 -5.25 8.93
CA PHE A 45 -3.42 -6.27 8.40
C PHE A 45 -2.18 -5.67 7.75
N MET A 46 -2.35 -4.50 7.14
CA MET A 46 -1.24 -3.80 6.47
C MET A 46 -0.31 -3.11 7.47
N ALA A 47 -0.80 -2.85 8.68
CA ALA A 47 -0.04 -2.14 9.71
C ALA A 47 0.72 -3.11 10.59
N GLU A 48 1.68 -2.57 11.35
CA GLU A 48 2.37 -3.36 12.35
C GLU A 48 1.42 -3.72 13.48
N PRO A 49 1.60 -4.86 14.11
CA PRO A 49 2.69 -5.84 13.94
C PRO A 49 2.50 -6.83 12.81
N TYR A 50 1.35 -6.82 12.15
CA TYR A 50 1.06 -7.81 11.11
C TYR A 50 1.87 -7.58 9.85
N SER A 51 1.97 -6.35 9.40
CA SER A 51 2.80 -5.94 8.26
C SER A 51 2.67 -6.88 7.06
N PHE A 52 1.45 -7.06 6.59
CA PHE A 52 1.21 -7.93 5.44
C PHE A 52 2.17 -7.56 4.30
N PRO A 53 2.81 -8.55 3.67
CA PRO A 53 3.85 -8.24 2.68
C PRO A 53 3.29 -7.50 1.46
N VAL A 54 3.83 -6.32 1.21
CA VAL A 54 3.49 -5.53 0.03
C VAL A 54 4.78 -4.99 -0.57
N THR A 55 5.37 -3.97 0.06
CA THR A 55 6.58 -3.35 -0.49
C THR A 55 7.76 -4.31 -0.52
N SER A 56 7.83 -5.24 0.43
CA SER A 56 8.91 -6.24 0.46
C SER A 56 8.81 -7.22 -0.71
N MET A 57 7.66 -7.31 -1.36
CA MET A 57 7.46 -8.20 -2.50
C MET A 57 7.66 -7.49 -3.84
N MET A 58 7.89 -6.20 -3.81
CA MET A 58 8.03 -5.42 -5.04
C MET A 58 9.45 -5.44 -5.59
N ASN A 59 9.57 -5.50 -6.92
CA ASN A 59 10.84 -5.22 -7.57
C ASN A 59 11.02 -3.70 -7.69
N VAL A 60 12.16 -3.29 -8.26
CA VAL A 60 12.50 -1.87 -8.33
C VAL A 60 11.46 -1.07 -9.11
N ALA A 61 11.02 -1.59 -10.24
CA ALA A 61 10.06 -0.89 -11.09
C ALA A 61 8.71 -0.73 -10.37
N GLN A 62 8.27 -1.78 -9.70
CA GLN A 62 7.00 -1.73 -8.95
C GLN A 62 7.09 -0.77 -7.78
N HIS A 63 8.21 -0.75 -7.09
CA HIS A 63 8.40 0.14 -5.96
C HIS A 63 8.41 1.60 -6.42
N SER A 64 9.04 1.88 -7.56
CA SER A 64 9.04 3.23 -8.14
C SER A 64 7.62 3.66 -8.51
N GLU A 65 6.86 2.78 -9.12
CA GLU A 65 5.47 3.07 -9.47
C GLU A 65 4.65 3.33 -8.22
N PHE A 66 4.85 2.54 -7.18
CA PHE A 66 4.16 2.72 -5.91
C PHE A 66 4.44 4.10 -5.32
N LEU A 67 5.72 4.48 -5.28
CA LEU A 67 6.09 5.78 -4.74
C LEU A 67 5.50 6.93 -5.53
N GLU A 68 5.46 6.80 -6.87
CA GLU A 68 4.83 7.81 -7.72
C GLU A 68 3.34 7.96 -7.39
N MET A 69 2.66 6.86 -7.20
CA MET A 69 1.24 6.89 -6.88
C MET A 69 0.98 7.55 -5.54
N VAL A 70 1.81 7.24 -4.55
CA VAL A 70 1.71 7.85 -3.24
C VAL A 70 1.93 9.35 -3.32
N GLU A 71 2.98 9.77 -4.02
CA GLU A 71 3.30 11.18 -4.15
C GLU A 71 2.20 11.95 -4.88
N ARG A 72 1.67 11.36 -5.94
CA ARG A 72 0.58 11.97 -6.70
C ARG A 72 -0.67 12.12 -5.85
N HIS A 73 -0.97 11.10 -5.07
CA HIS A 73 -2.13 11.13 -4.19
C HIS A 73 -2.04 12.29 -3.18
N PHE A 74 -0.87 12.40 -2.54
CA PHE A 74 -0.69 13.45 -1.54
C PHE A 74 -0.70 14.83 -2.17
N SER A 75 -0.15 14.97 -3.38
CA SER A 75 -0.19 16.25 -4.08
C SER A 75 -1.62 16.67 -4.38
N GLN A 76 -2.45 15.73 -4.80
CA GLN A 76 -3.86 16.01 -5.09
C GLN A 76 -4.62 16.39 -3.83
N GLN A 77 -4.17 15.92 -2.67
CA GLN A 77 -4.81 16.25 -1.40
C GLN A 77 -4.28 17.55 -0.80
N GLY A 78 -3.36 18.21 -1.48
CA GLY A 78 -2.78 19.44 -0.97
C GLY A 78 -1.55 19.24 -0.09
N PHE A 79 -1.09 18.02 0.06
CA PHE A 79 0.14 17.76 0.81
C PHE A 79 1.34 17.82 -0.11
N GLN A 80 2.46 18.22 0.45
CA GLN A 80 3.72 18.20 -0.27
C GLN A 80 4.74 17.48 0.58
N LEU A 81 4.99 16.24 0.23
CA LEU A 81 5.85 15.37 1.04
C LEU A 81 7.25 15.93 1.20
N THR A 82 7.74 16.59 0.15
CA THR A 82 9.09 17.14 0.19
C THR A 82 9.21 18.28 1.19
N GLU A 83 8.13 18.96 1.48
CA GLU A 83 8.16 20.07 2.44
C GLU A 83 8.19 19.60 3.87
N VAL A 84 7.72 18.41 4.11
CA VAL A 84 7.69 17.86 5.46
C VAL A 84 9.08 17.75 6.07
N ARG A 85 10.09 17.65 5.22
CA ARG A 85 11.46 17.45 5.66
C ARG A 85 12.18 18.73 6.04
N LYS A 86 11.57 19.85 5.87
CA LYS A 86 12.21 21.13 6.17
C LYS A 86 12.33 21.42 7.65
#